data_c78b7a2f4fd3a398341d1944c09db1e3
#
_entry.id   c78b7a2f4fd3a398341d1944c09db1e3
#
_cell.length_a   1.000
_cell.length_b   1.000
_cell.length_c   1.000
_cell.angle_alpha   90.00
_cell.angle_beta   90.00
_cell.angle_gamma   90.00
#
_symmetry.space_group_name_H-M   'P 1'
#
loop_
_entity.id
_entity.type
_entity.pdbx_description
1 polymer ?
#
loop_
_entity_poly.entity_id
_entity_poly.type
_entity_poly.pdbx_seq_one_letter_code
_entity_poly.pdbx_strand_id
1 'polypeptide(L)'
;MAINAEAQLVKNKKIAQTRQETAKRRQLQVAKMYQLKIVSNKLSSKQRYALDQVFLQAKWYTNDVINHLESGKLSEYVSSTKEVDVRLGSGSDEYEARKLTHLSAQVKQSIVSRIGDNLSALKALKDKGNRVG
;
A
#
# COMPACT_ATOMS: atom_id res chain seq x y z
N MET A 1 -27.07 -27.03 -14.40
CA MET A 1 -27.93 -25.84 -14.28
C MET A 1 -27.48 -24.78 -15.30
N ALA A 2 -28.36 -24.47 -16.21
CA ALA A 2 -28.09 -23.36 -17.11
C ALA A 2 -28.16 -22.03 -16.32
N ILE A 3 -27.05 -21.36 -16.16
CA ILE A 3 -27.03 -19.96 -15.71
C ILE A 3 -27.80 -19.20 -16.79
N ASN A 4 -28.83 -18.46 -16.42
CA ASN A 4 -29.61 -17.67 -17.36
C ASN A 4 -28.67 -16.62 -17.98
N ALA A 5 -28.22 -16.88 -19.21
CA ALA A 5 -27.27 -16.03 -19.94
C ALA A 5 -27.79 -14.59 -20.13
N GLU A 6 -29.12 -14.44 -20.26
CA GLU A 6 -29.76 -13.14 -20.37
C GLU A 6 -29.66 -12.33 -19.07
N ALA A 7 -29.89 -12.97 -17.92
CA ALA A 7 -29.74 -12.32 -16.62
C ALA A 7 -28.29 -11.88 -16.38
N GLN A 8 -27.32 -12.68 -16.79
CA GLN A 8 -25.90 -12.33 -16.69
C GLN A 8 -25.53 -11.16 -17.60
N LEU A 9 -26.05 -11.12 -18.82
CA LEU A 9 -25.87 -10.00 -19.76
C LEU A 9 -26.45 -8.70 -19.21
N VAL A 10 -27.65 -8.73 -18.66
CA VAL A 10 -28.29 -7.57 -18.02
C VAL A 10 -27.46 -7.07 -16.85
N LYS A 11 -26.97 -7.98 -16.00
CA LYS A 11 -26.10 -7.64 -14.87
C LYS A 11 -24.80 -7.00 -15.33
N ASN A 12 -24.15 -7.54 -16.35
CA ASN A 12 -22.92 -7.01 -16.89
C ASN A 12 -23.09 -5.63 -17.51
N LYS A 13 -24.19 -5.39 -18.25
CA LYS A 13 -24.54 -4.06 -18.79
C LYS A 13 -24.73 -3.04 -17.68
N LYS A 14 -25.43 -3.40 -16.60
CA LYS A 14 -25.64 -2.53 -15.43
C LYS A 14 -24.35 -2.17 -14.75
N ILE A 15 -23.44 -3.14 -14.58
CA ILE A 15 -22.10 -2.91 -14.00
C ILE A 15 -21.29 -1.97 -14.89
N ALA A 16 -21.28 -2.17 -16.21
CA ALA A 16 -20.59 -1.32 -17.16
C ALA A 16 -21.11 0.13 -17.13
N GLN A 17 -22.43 0.29 -17.09
CA GLN A 17 -23.07 1.60 -16.99
C GLN A 17 -22.69 2.31 -15.70
N THR A 18 -22.75 1.63 -14.55
CA THR A 18 -22.33 2.19 -13.25
C THR A 18 -20.88 2.63 -13.26
N ARG A 19 -19.99 1.85 -13.88
CA ARG A 19 -18.57 2.21 -14.03
C ARG A 19 -18.38 3.47 -14.87
N GLN A 20 -19.11 3.59 -15.98
CA GLN A 20 -19.05 4.79 -16.83
C GLN A 20 -19.56 6.04 -16.12
N GLU A 21 -20.66 5.94 -15.41
CA GLU A 21 -21.22 7.04 -14.61
C GLU A 21 -20.28 7.47 -13.50
N THR A 22 -19.66 6.51 -12.81
CA THR A 22 -18.66 6.79 -11.78
C THR A 22 -17.43 7.47 -12.36
N ALA A 23 -16.94 7.03 -13.53
CA ALA A 23 -15.80 7.63 -14.20
C ALA A 23 -16.11 9.09 -14.62
N LYS A 24 -17.28 9.35 -15.21
CA LYS A 24 -17.73 10.71 -15.55
C LYS A 24 -17.80 11.62 -14.32
N ARG A 25 -18.38 11.12 -13.24
CA ARG A 25 -18.49 11.87 -11.98
C ARG A 25 -17.12 12.21 -11.42
N ARG A 26 -16.16 11.28 -11.45
CA ARG A 26 -14.79 11.48 -10.98
C ARG A 26 -14.01 12.51 -11.79
N GLN A 27 -14.27 12.63 -13.09
CA GLN A 27 -13.66 13.67 -13.93
C GLN A 27 -14.04 15.10 -13.50
N LEU A 28 -15.23 15.25 -12.90
CA LEU A 28 -15.72 16.53 -12.39
C LEU A 28 -15.28 16.82 -10.95
N GLN A 29 -14.64 15.85 -10.30
CA GLN A 29 -14.17 15.99 -8.92
C GLN A 29 -12.70 16.37 -8.88
N VAL A 30 -12.36 17.30 -8.00
CA VAL A 30 -10.98 17.67 -7.71
C VAL A 30 -10.61 17.11 -6.35
N ALA A 31 -9.57 16.26 -6.31
CA ALA A 31 -9.02 15.78 -5.07
C ALA A 31 -8.20 16.90 -4.40
N LYS A 32 -8.56 17.26 -3.17
CA LYS A 32 -7.79 18.21 -2.35
C LYS A 32 -7.13 17.46 -1.21
N MET A 33 -5.85 17.71 -1.03
CA MET A 33 -5.09 17.17 0.08
C MET A 33 -4.97 18.23 1.17
N TYR A 34 -5.38 17.86 2.40
CA TYR A 34 -5.23 18.71 3.56
C TYR A 34 -4.17 18.12 4.49
N GLN A 35 -3.25 18.96 4.94
CA GLN A 35 -2.25 18.56 5.89
C GLN A 35 -2.64 19.07 7.27
N LEU A 36 -2.84 18.13 8.21
CA LEU A 36 -3.20 18.45 9.57
C LEU A 36 -2.00 18.26 10.49
N LYS A 37 -1.72 19.26 11.31
CA LYS A 37 -0.66 19.18 12.31
C LYS A 37 -1.17 18.56 13.58
N ILE A 38 -0.52 17.49 14.03
CA ILE A 38 -0.81 16.86 15.32
C ILE A 38 -0.01 17.55 16.43
N VAL A 39 -0.68 18.01 17.46
CA VAL A 39 -0.04 18.61 18.63
C VAL A 39 0.28 17.48 19.62
N SER A 40 1.54 17.06 19.65
CA SER A 40 1.98 15.87 20.39
C SER A 40 1.77 15.94 21.89
N ASN A 41 1.83 17.14 22.52
CA ASN A 41 1.59 17.31 23.94
C ASN A 41 0.11 17.19 24.37
N LYS A 42 -0.82 17.19 23.39
CA LYS A 42 -2.25 17.00 23.65
C LYS A 42 -2.72 15.56 23.46
N LEU A 43 -1.83 14.66 23.03
CA LEU A 43 -2.13 13.25 22.88
C LEU A 43 -2.11 12.54 24.24
N SER A 44 -3.08 11.66 24.48
CA SER A 44 -3.03 10.74 25.61
C SER A 44 -1.91 9.71 25.39
N SER A 45 -1.44 9.06 26.46
CA SER A 45 -0.42 8.01 26.39
C SER A 45 -0.84 6.87 25.44
N LYS A 46 -2.13 6.52 25.45
CA LYS A 46 -2.70 5.49 24.58
C LYS A 46 -2.67 5.90 23.11
N GLN A 47 -3.03 7.14 22.80
CA GLN A 47 -3.00 7.69 21.44
C GLN A 47 -1.56 7.79 20.92
N ARG A 48 -0.63 8.22 21.76
CA ARG A 48 0.80 8.28 21.42
C ARG A 48 1.36 6.90 21.12
N TYR A 49 1.07 5.92 21.96
CA TYR A 49 1.47 4.53 21.74
C TYR A 49 0.93 3.99 20.40
N ALA A 50 -0.37 4.19 20.12
CA ALA A 50 -0.97 3.73 18.87
C ALA A 50 -0.30 4.37 17.64
N LEU A 51 0.00 5.68 17.70
CA LEU A 51 0.67 6.39 16.62
C LEU A 51 2.10 5.88 16.41
N ASP A 52 2.86 5.68 17.50
CA ASP A 52 4.22 5.11 17.44
C ASP A 52 4.22 3.71 16.84
N GLN A 53 3.22 2.89 17.17
CA GLN A 53 3.07 1.56 16.58
C GLN A 53 2.78 1.61 15.08
N VAL A 54 1.96 2.55 14.62
CA VAL A 54 1.69 2.74 13.17
C VAL A 54 2.99 3.05 12.43
N PHE A 55 3.79 3.99 12.91
CA PHE A 55 5.06 4.36 12.28
C PHE A 55 6.07 3.21 12.30
N LEU A 56 6.20 2.53 13.42
CA LEU A 56 7.11 1.40 13.57
C LEU A 56 6.74 0.24 12.64
N GLN A 57 5.47 -0.13 12.61
CA GLN A 57 4.99 -1.21 11.76
C GLN A 57 5.03 -0.84 10.27
N ALA A 58 4.80 0.41 9.91
CA ALA A 58 4.98 0.91 8.55
C ALA A 58 6.44 0.78 8.10
N LYS A 59 7.40 1.07 8.98
CA LYS A 59 8.83 0.84 8.73
C LYS A 59 9.15 -0.63 8.52
N TRP A 60 8.66 -1.51 9.38
CA TRP A 60 8.85 -2.96 9.24
C TRP A 60 8.32 -3.47 7.91
N TYR A 61 7.10 -3.07 7.56
CA TYR A 61 6.46 -3.49 6.32
C TYR A 61 7.22 -2.97 5.09
N THR A 62 7.63 -1.73 5.10
CA THR A 62 8.43 -1.13 4.02
C THR A 62 9.76 -1.86 3.83
N ASN A 63 10.48 -2.15 4.91
CA ASN A 63 11.75 -2.86 4.86
C ASN A 63 11.57 -4.30 4.35
N ASP A 64 10.52 -4.98 4.77
CA ASP A 64 10.22 -6.34 4.32
C ASP A 64 9.91 -6.37 2.83
N VAL A 65 9.11 -5.43 2.33
CA VAL A 65 8.83 -5.27 0.90
C VAL A 65 10.12 -5.03 0.11
N ILE A 66 10.98 -4.14 0.58
CA ILE A 66 12.26 -3.82 -0.08
C ILE A 66 13.16 -5.05 -0.11
N ASN A 67 13.25 -5.82 0.96
CA ASN A 67 14.06 -7.04 1.02
C ASN A 67 13.60 -8.11 0.03
N HIS A 68 12.34 -8.11 -0.35
CA HIS A 68 11.78 -9.06 -1.32
C HIS A 68 11.71 -8.53 -2.76
N LEU A 69 12.21 -7.32 -3.04
CA LEU A 69 12.20 -6.74 -4.38
C LEU A 69 13.03 -7.56 -5.39
N GLU A 70 14.17 -8.08 -4.96
CA GLU A 70 15.06 -8.88 -5.83
C GLU A 70 14.43 -10.21 -6.25
N SER A 71 13.49 -10.73 -5.49
CA SER A 71 12.77 -11.96 -5.83
C SER A 71 11.63 -11.76 -6.83
N GLY A 72 11.37 -10.53 -7.27
CA GLY A 72 10.29 -10.20 -8.20
C GLY A 72 8.88 -10.35 -7.64
N LYS A 73 8.76 -10.49 -6.32
CA LYS A 73 7.51 -10.84 -5.64
C LYS A 73 6.73 -9.65 -5.08
N LEU A 74 6.92 -8.45 -5.62
CA LEU A 74 6.20 -7.25 -5.16
C LEU A 74 4.67 -7.43 -5.23
N SER A 75 4.18 -8.15 -6.23
CA SER A 75 2.76 -8.45 -6.39
C SER A 75 2.16 -9.37 -5.33
N GLU A 76 2.99 -10.08 -4.58
CA GLU A 76 2.54 -10.95 -3.47
C GLU A 76 2.22 -10.16 -2.20
N TYR A 77 2.68 -8.92 -2.09
CA TYR A 77 2.34 -8.03 -0.99
C TYR A 77 0.95 -7.43 -1.20
N VAL A 78 -0.01 -8.02 -0.55
CA VAL A 78 -1.40 -7.60 -0.61
C VAL A 78 -1.85 -6.99 0.72
N SER A 79 -2.98 -6.30 0.69
CA SER A 79 -3.58 -5.69 1.89
C SER A 79 -3.88 -6.69 3.02
N SER A 80 -3.92 -7.98 2.72
CA SER A 80 -4.13 -9.07 3.69
C SER A 80 -2.85 -9.52 4.41
N THR A 81 -1.67 -9.03 4.04
CA THR A 81 -0.41 -9.35 4.74
C THR A 81 -0.50 -8.95 6.21
N LYS A 82 -0.36 -9.92 7.10
CA LYS A 82 -0.54 -9.74 8.56
C LYS A 82 0.75 -9.79 9.35
N GLU A 83 1.79 -10.35 8.79
CA GLU A 83 3.06 -10.64 9.45
C GLU A 83 4.23 -10.38 8.51
N VAL A 84 5.32 -9.85 9.04
CA VAL A 84 6.54 -9.56 8.30
C VAL A 84 7.76 -9.98 9.11
N ASP A 85 8.86 -10.26 8.41
CA ASP A 85 10.14 -10.57 9.02
C ASP A 85 10.92 -9.29 9.30
N VAL A 86 11.29 -9.08 10.55
CA VAL A 86 12.03 -7.90 11.02
C VAL A 86 13.44 -8.31 11.40
N ARG A 87 14.42 -7.60 10.86
CA ARG A 87 15.82 -7.80 11.24
C ARG A 87 16.06 -7.34 12.68
N LEU A 88 16.69 -8.19 13.49
CA LEU A 88 16.89 -7.94 14.92
C LEU A 88 18.02 -6.96 15.25
N GLY A 89 18.81 -6.53 14.28
CA GLY A 89 19.85 -5.54 14.49
C GLY A 89 20.51 -5.08 13.20
N SER A 90 21.17 -3.95 13.23
CA SER A 90 21.93 -3.43 12.09
C SER A 90 23.10 -4.39 11.77
N GLY A 91 23.11 -4.92 10.53
CA GLY A 91 24.13 -5.89 10.11
C GLY A 91 23.91 -7.32 10.59
N SER A 92 22.81 -7.59 11.31
CA SER A 92 22.43 -8.96 11.72
C SER A 92 21.74 -9.69 10.57
N ASP A 93 21.99 -10.99 10.43
CA ASP A 93 21.26 -11.90 9.53
C ASP A 93 20.07 -12.59 10.23
N GLU A 94 19.82 -12.22 11.47
CA GLU A 94 18.72 -12.76 12.27
C GLU A 94 17.45 -11.94 12.04
N TYR A 95 16.34 -12.64 11.78
CA TYR A 95 15.01 -12.08 11.57
C TYR A 95 14.01 -12.68 12.55
N GLU A 96 13.04 -11.88 12.95
CA GLU A 96 11.92 -12.30 13.78
C GLU A 96 10.62 -11.91 13.10
N ALA A 97 9.66 -12.83 13.07
CA ALA A 97 8.32 -12.55 12.57
C ALA A 97 7.56 -11.63 13.53
N ARG A 98 7.04 -10.53 13.01
CA ARG A 98 6.28 -9.53 13.76
C ARG A 98 4.92 -9.27 13.10
N LYS A 99 3.88 -9.18 13.92
CA LYS A 99 2.51 -8.94 13.44
C LYS A 99 2.26 -7.46 13.17
N LEU A 100 1.50 -7.18 12.10
CA LEU A 100 1.09 -5.84 11.71
C LEU A 100 -0.31 -5.56 12.26
N THR A 101 -0.39 -5.18 13.53
CA THR A 101 -1.67 -4.96 14.25
C THR A 101 -2.26 -3.58 14.07
N HIS A 102 -1.43 -2.58 13.72
CA HIS A 102 -1.81 -1.17 13.62
C HIS A 102 -1.78 -0.61 12.19
N LEU A 103 -1.51 -1.44 11.18
CA LEU A 103 -1.55 -1.02 9.78
C LEU A 103 -2.86 -1.42 9.11
N SER A 104 -3.57 -0.45 8.55
CA SER A 104 -4.74 -0.70 7.72
C SER A 104 -4.35 -1.26 6.34
N ALA A 105 -5.31 -1.90 5.68
CA ALA A 105 -5.13 -2.40 4.32
C ALA A 105 -4.76 -1.27 3.33
N GLN A 106 -5.38 -0.10 3.48
CA GLN A 106 -5.10 1.06 2.64
C GLN A 106 -3.66 1.57 2.80
N VAL A 107 -3.15 1.61 4.03
CA VAL A 107 -1.76 2.01 4.31
C VAL A 107 -0.78 1.02 3.68
N LYS A 108 -1.02 -0.28 3.80
CA LYS A 108 -0.21 -1.33 3.16
C LYS A 108 -0.19 -1.20 1.64
N GLN A 109 -1.34 -1.01 1.02
CA GLN A 109 -1.46 -0.77 -0.42
C GLN A 109 -0.71 0.48 -0.86
N SER A 110 -0.84 1.57 -0.11
CA SER A 110 -0.14 2.83 -0.40
C SER A 110 1.38 2.67 -0.33
N ILE A 111 1.89 1.92 0.64
CA ILE A 111 3.33 1.64 0.77
C ILE A 111 3.84 0.86 -0.45
N VAL A 112 3.17 -0.22 -0.83
CA VAL A 112 3.56 -1.04 -1.98
C VAL A 112 3.49 -0.24 -3.28
N SER A 113 2.41 0.51 -3.49
CA SER A 113 2.23 1.38 -4.65
C SER A 113 3.34 2.43 -4.76
N ARG A 114 3.69 3.08 -3.66
CA ARG A 114 4.76 4.08 -3.62
C ARG A 114 6.14 3.49 -3.93
N ILE A 115 6.43 2.30 -3.42
CA ILE A 115 7.67 1.59 -3.74
C ILE A 115 7.70 1.25 -5.24
N GLY A 116 6.61 0.75 -5.79
CA GLY A 116 6.47 0.45 -7.22
C GLY A 116 6.68 1.68 -8.10
N ASP A 117 6.09 2.81 -7.75
CA ASP A 117 6.25 4.08 -8.46
C ASP A 117 7.71 4.57 -8.42
N ASN A 118 8.35 4.49 -7.26
CA ASN A 118 9.75 4.86 -7.08
C ASN A 118 10.67 3.97 -7.94
N LEU A 119 10.43 2.66 -7.99
CA LEU A 119 11.19 1.75 -8.83
C LEU A 119 11.04 2.06 -10.32
N SER A 120 9.82 2.38 -10.76
CA SER A 120 9.54 2.77 -12.13
C SER A 120 10.26 4.07 -12.50
N ALA A 121 10.28 5.04 -11.61
CA ALA A 121 11.00 6.29 -11.80
C ALA A 121 12.52 6.08 -11.87
N LEU A 122 13.08 5.24 -11.01
CA LEU A 122 14.51 4.89 -11.01
C LEU A 122 14.91 4.16 -12.30
N LYS A 123 14.07 3.24 -12.75
CA LYS A 123 14.28 2.54 -14.02
C LYS A 123 14.29 3.51 -15.19
N ALA A 124 13.34 4.43 -15.26
CA ALA A 124 13.30 5.46 -16.29
C ALA A 124 14.54 6.35 -16.30
N LEU A 125 15.06 6.72 -15.13
CA LEU A 125 16.30 7.47 -14.99
C LEU A 125 17.51 6.68 -15.48
N LYS A 126 17.59 5.39 -15.14
CA LYS A 126 18.65 4.49 -15.60
C LYS A 126 18.64 4.32 -17.12
N ASP A 127 17.46 4.16 -17.72
CA ASP A 127 17.30 4.02 -19.17
C ASP A 127 17.71 5.30 -19.92
N LYS A 128 17.67 6.45 -19.27
CA LYS A 128 18.19 7.73 -19.78
C LYS A 128 19.70 7.92 -19.59
N GLY A 129 20.40 6.90 -19.08
CA GLY A 129 21.84 6.93 -18.85
C GLY A 129 22.29 7.58 -17.54
N ASN A 130 21.37 7.87 -16.63
CA ASN A 130 21.70 8.37 -15.31
C ASN A 130 22.21 7.26 -14.39
N ARG A 131 23.15 7.61 -13.52
CA ARG A 131 23.65 6.70 -12.49
C ARG A 131 22.60 6.59 -11.38
N VAL A 132 22.14 5.37 -11.12
CA VAL A 132 21.17 5.07 -10.06
C VAL A 132 21.86 4.13 -9.08
N GLY A 133 21.95 4.56 -7.82
CA GLY A 133 22.50 3.76 -6.73
C GLY A 133 21.54 2.70 -6.22
#